data_3d90c9fff049a95a91e9a2601639c582
#
_entry.id   3d90c9fff049a95a91e9a2601639c582
#
_cell.length_a   1.000
_cell.length_b   1.000
_cell.length_c   1.000
_cell.angle_alpha   90.00
_cell.angle_beta   90.00
_cell.angle_gamma   90.00
#
_symmetry.space_group_name_H-M   'P 1'
#
loop_
_entity.id
_entity.type
_entity.pdbx_description
1 polymer ?
#
loop_
_entity_poly.entity_id
_entity_poly.type
_entity_poly.pdbx_seq_one_letter_code
_entity_poly.pdbx_strand_id
1 'polypeptide(L)'
;DYDTLIDSPIDVAEQLDLLTFDDHGARYEVAIRNPHGYDPEHFIGEIKAIVAEQAEMMGGVPFDRYVFLLTGQNRRGGGLEHLNSTTISFKRYDDLDSADYHRLQFLFAHEFFHLWNVKRIRPEILGPFDYSGAQHTRNLYVSEGMSDYYGYLSVTRAGLWTRPEFYAELAKVIDTLQSAPGRLVTSVESASWNAWTRSDNSAHTGISYYIKGSLVGLLIDLEMRERTDGRASLDDVFRYLMAEHGLPKPGFAEDGGFQAAVELITAEAG
;
A
#
# COMPACT_ATOMS: atom_id res chain seq x y z
N ASP A 1 15.65 -11.12 16.50
CA ASP A 1 16.44 -11.65 15.38
C ASP A 1 16.83 -10.55 14.40
N TYR A 2 17.45 -10.89 13.28
CA TYR A 2 17.92 -9.91 12.31
C TYR A 2 16.76 -9.25 11.55
N ASP A 3 15.73 -10.00 11.20
CA ASP A 3 14.51 -9.47 10.55
C ASP A 3 13.86 -8.40 11.42
N THR A 4 13.68 -8.68 12.70
CA THR A 4 13.11 -7.71 13.65
C THR A 4 13.96 -6.45 13.77
N LEU A 5 15.29 -6.60 13.80
CA LEU A 5 16.21 -5.47 13.91
C LEU A 5 16.14 -4.56 12.70
N ILE A 6 16.19 -5.14 11.49
CA ILE A 6 16.21 -4.36 10.24
C ILE A 6 14.84 -3.75 9.91
N ASP A 7 13.76 -4.36 10.43
CA ASP A 7 12.39 -3.88 10.31
C ASP A 7 12.00 -2.85 11.40
N SER A 8 12.94 -2.45 12.23
CA SER A 8 12.70 -1.51 13.33
C SER A 8 13.40 -0.17 13.05
N PRO A 9 12.75 0.77 12.35
CA PRO A 9 13.35 2.06 12.05
C PRO A 9 13.56 2.87 13.32
N ILE A 10 14.60 3.70 13.33
CA ILE A 10 14.92 4.60 14.42
C ILE A 10 15.03 6.02 13.87
N ASP A 11 14.28 6.95 14.43
CA ASP A 11 14.44 8.37 14.16
C ASP A 11 14.95 9.09 15.41
N VAL A 12 15.91 9.99 15.21
CA VAL A 12 16.52 10.80 16.27
C VAL A 12 16.55 12.25 15.82
N ALA A 13 15.92 13.13 16.57
CA ALA A 13 15.86 14.55 16.27
C ALA A 13 15.95 15.40 17.55
N GLU A 14 16.44 16.63 17.44
CA GLU A 14 16.41 17.60 18.54
C GLU A 14 14.99 18.05 18.88
N GLN A 15 14.11 18.10 17.87
CA GLN A 15 12.70 18.44 17.99
C GLN A 15 11.88 17.43 17.22
N LEU A 16 10.88 16.87 17.89
CA LEU A 16 9.96 15.89 17.36
C LEU A 16 8.56 16.21 17.92
N ASP A 17 7.60 16.45 17.04
CA ASP A 17 6.20 16.51 17.47
C ASP A 17 5.69 15.09 17.62
N LEU A 18 5.06 14.80 18.75
CA LEU A 18 4.47 13.49 19.02
C LEU A 18 2.97 13.63 19.24
N LEU A 19 2.19 13.12 18.29
CA LEU A 19 0.73 13.00 18.39
C LEU A 19 0.37 11.55 18.68
N THR A 20 -0.73 11.34 19.39
CA THR A 20 -1.18 9.98 19.73
C THR A 20 -2.69 9.87 19.64
N PHE A 21 -3.18 8.68 19.29
CA PHE A 21 -4.58 8.32 19.36
C PHE A 21 -4.75 6.82 19.59
N ASP A 22 -5.95 6.43 20.02
CA ASP A 22 -6.33 5.03 20.14
C ASP A 22 -7.47 4.77 19.15
N ASP A 23 -7.42 3.62 18.45
CA ASP A 23 -8.43 3.16 17.52
C ASP A 23 -8.35 1.63 17.37
N HIS A 24 -9.48 0.95 17.12
CA HIS A 24 -9.56 -0.51 16.94
C HIS A 24 -8.78 -1.34 17.98
N GLY A 25 -8.75 -0.85 19.24
CA GLY A 25 -8.06 -1.54 20.34
C GLY A 25 -6.54 -1.39 20.36
N ALA A 26 -5.97 -0.59 19.47
CA ALA A 26 -4.54 -0.33 19.39
C ALA A 26 -4.21 1.15 19.63
N ARG A 27 -2.98 1.40 20.09
CA ARG A 27 -2.40 2.73 20.25
C ARG A 27 -1.59 3.11 19.02
N TYR A 28 -1.81 4.31 18.53
CA TYR A 28 -1.06 4.90 17.42
C TYR A 28 -0.24 6.09 17.89
N GLU A 29 1.00 6.14 17.43
CA GLU A 29 1.92 7.26 17.68
C GLU A 29 2.36 7.83 16.33
N VAL A 30 2.27 9.15 16.20
CA VAL A 30 2.68 9.88 14.99
C VAL A 30 3.81 10.82 15.40
N ALA A 31 5.03 10.42 15.09
CA ALA A 31 6.24 11.18 15.39
C ALA A 31 6.66 11.96 14.14
N ILE A 32 6.69 13.29 14.24
CA ILE A 32 6.88 14.18 13.09
C ILE A 32 8.11 15.04 13.29
N ARG A 33 9.06 14.90 12.36
CA ARG A 33 10.23 15.77 12.27
C ARG A 33 10.03 16.82 11.19
N ASN A 34 10.36 18.08 11.52
CA ASN A 34 10.26 19.23 10.60
C ASN A 34 8.88 19.38 9.95
N PRO A 35 7.76 19.37 10.69
CA PRO A 35 6.40 19.39 10.10
C PRO A 35 6.08 20.71 9.40
N HIS A 36 6.47 21.83 9.97
CA HIS A 36 6.19 23.23 9.54
C HIS A 36 4.75 23.49 9.10
N GLY A 37 4.07 24.41 9.75
CA GLY A 37 2.81 24.99 9.31
C GLY A 37 1.57 24.09 9.31
N TYR A 38 1.63 22.89 9.85
CA TYR A 38 0.49 21.98 9.89
C TYR A 38 -0.44 22.26 11.08
N ASP A 39 -1.71 21.93 10.93
CA ASP A 39 -2.69 21.86 12.00
C ASP A 39 -2.69 20.43 12.59
N PRO A 40 -2.23 20.22 13.85
CA PRO A 40 -2.14 18.90 14.44
C PRO A 40 -3.46 18.14 14.55
N GLU A 41 -4.58 18.87 14.84
CA GLU A 41 -5.90 18.23 15.00
C GLU A 41 -6.43 17.75 13.65
N HIS A 42 -6.30 18.58 12.62
CA HIS A 42 -6.69 18.23 11.27
C HIS A 42 -5.84 17.05 10.74
N PHE A 43 -4.53 17.15 10.89
CA PHE A 43 -3.58 16.16 10.40
C PHE A 43 -3.81 14.76 11.01
N ILE A 44 -3.96 14.71 12.34
CA ILE A 44 -4.22 13.44 13.03
C ILE A 44 -5.63 12.91 12.70
N GLY A 45 -6.58 13.80 12.45
CA GLY A 45 -7.93 13.45 12.02
C GLY A 45 -7.95 12.68 10.71
N GLU A 46 -7.14 13.08 9.73
CA GLU A 46 -7.01 12.39 8.45
C GLU A 46 -6.36 11.02 8.58
N ILE A 47 -5.27 10.92 9.35
CA ILE A 47 -4.61 9.62 9.62
C ILE A 47 -5.60 8.67 10.32
N LYS A 48 -6.36 9.15 11.31
CA LYS A 48 -7.41 8.35 11.98
C LYS A 48 -8.47 7.86 11.01
N ALA A 49 -8.92 8.70 10.08
CA ALA A 49 -9.93 8.33 9.10
C ALA A 49 -9.43 7.20 8.17
N ILE A 50 -8.17 7.27 7.73
CA ILE A 50 -7.53 6.23 6.92
C ILE A 50 -7.38 4.93 7.73
N VAL A 51 -6.87 5.03 8.95
CA VAL A 51 -6.69 3.89 9.87
C VAL A 51 -8.02 3.18 10.12
N ALA A 52 -9.06 3.93 10.48
CA ALA A 52 -10.39 3.37 10.78
C ALA A 52 -10.97 2.65 9.57
N GLU A 53 -10.91 3.24 8.37
CA GLU A 53 -11.42 2.63 7.14
C GLU A 53 -10.71 1.32 6.82
N GLN A 54 -9.39 1.29 6.82
CA GLN A 54 -8.64 0.08 6.48
C GLN A 54 -8.74 -0.99 7.57
N ALA A 55 -8.77 -0.60 8.85
CA ALA A 55 -8.97 -1.54 9.95
C ALA A 55 -10.37 -2.18 9.90
N GLU A 56 -11.43 -1.40 9.61
CA GLU A 56 -12.78 -1.93 9.43
C GLU A 56 -12.84 -2.88 8.22
N MET A 57 -12.28 -2.47 7.09
CA MET A 57 -12.19 -3.29 5.89
C MET A 57 -11.52 -4.65 6.14
N MET A 58 -10.42 -4.68 6.89
CA MET A 58 -9.67 -5.90 7.20
C MET A 58 -10.19 -6.69 8.39
N GLY A 59 -11.23 -6.17 9.10
CA GLY A 59 -11.81 -6.81 10.29
C GLY A 59 -11.00 -6.63 11.56
N GLY A 60 -10.15 -5.62 11.63
CA GLY A 60 -9.32 -5.25 12.78
C GLY A 60 -7.85 -5.14 12.47
N VAL A 61 -7.06 -4.81 13.49
CA VAL A 61 -5.61 -4.64 13.38
C VAL A 61 -4.87 -5.72 14.17
N PRO A 62 -3.75 -6.26 13.65
CA PRO A 62 -3.03 -7.38 14.27
C PRO A 62 -1.87 -6.92 15.16
N PHE A 63 -2.04 -5.83 15.91
CA PHE A 63 -1.04 -5.27 16.82
C PHE A 63 -1.70 -4.45 17.94
N ASP A 64 -0.95 -4.19 19.00
CA ASP A 64 -1.37 -3.32 20.12
C ASP A 64 -0.85 -1.89 19.96
N ARG A 65 0.19 -1.68 19.15
CA ARG A 65 0.83 -0.38 18.91
C ARG A 65 1.34 -0.27 17.47
N TYR A 66 1.13 0.91 16.86
CA TYR A 66 1.68 1.27 15.55
C TYR A 66 2.32 2.65 15.57
N VAL A 67 3.42 2.85 14.85
CA VAL A 67 4.16 4.11 14.82
C VAL A 67 4.30 4.64 13.38
N PHE A 68 3.85 5.86 13.16
CA PHE A 68 4.17 6.64 11.97
C PHE A 68 5.40 7.51 12.25
N LEU A 69 6.50 7.29 11.53
CA LEU A 69 7.71 8.10 11.58
C LEU A 69 7.75 9.02 10.36
N LEU A 70 7.46 10.29 10.56
CA LEU A 70 7.22 11.25 9.50
C LEU A 70 8.31 12.30 9.43
N THR A 71 8.77 12.64 8.23
CA THR A 71 9.79 13.66 8.00
C THR A 71 9.39 14.65 6.93
N GLY A 72 9.19 15.91 7.33
CA GLY A 72 9.04 17.03 6.41
C GLY A 72 10.39 17.40 5.77
N GLN A 73 10.42 17.57 4.45
CA GLN A 73 11.62 17.89 3.67
C GLN A 73 11.31 18.86 2.52
N ASN A 74 12.32 19.36 1.81
CA ASN A 74 12.15 20.36 0.73
C ASN A 74 11.65 19.79 -0.60
N ARG A 75 11.40 18.49 -0.68
CA ARG A 75 11.00 17.77 -1.89
C ARG A 75 9.95 16.72 -1.59
N ARG A 76 9.29 16.21 -2.62
CA ARG A 76 8.47 15.01 -2.51
C ARG A 76 9.32 13.85 -2.02
N GLY A 77 8.73 13.01 -1.21
CA GLY A 77 9.34 11.80 -0.69
C GLY A 77 8.52 10.56 -1.05
N GLY A 78 8.67 9.55 -0.24
CA GLY A 78 7.96 8.27 -0.31
C GLY A 78 7.89 7.67 1.07
N GLY A 79 7.42 6.44 1.16
CA GLY A 79 7.36 5.70 2.39
C GLY A 79 8.16 4.41 2.34
N LEU A 80 8.22 3.75 3.47
CA LEU A 80 8.70 2.39 3.63
C LEU A 80 7.94 1.76 4.80
N GLU A 81 7.32 0.67 4.49
CA GLU A 81 6.50 -0.11 5.39
C GLU A 81 7.33 -1.00 6.33
N HIS A 82 6.82 -1.18 7.53
CA HIS A 82 7.36 -2.08 8.55
C HIS A 82 6.21 -2.85 9.22
N LEU A 83 6.52 -3.88 9.99
CA LEU A 83 5.51 -4.76 10.58
C LEU A 83 4.50 -4.01 11.44
N ASN A 84 4.96 -3.07 12.28
CA ASN A 84 4.15 -2.27 13.19
C ASN A 84 4.52 -0.78 13.15
N SER A 85 5.08 -0.32 12.04
CA SER A 85 5.40 1.08 11.82
C SER A 85 5.53 1.38 10.32
N THR A 86 5.59 2.66 9.98
CA THR A 86 5.99 3.10 8.65
C THR A 86 6.85 4.36 8.75
N THR A 87 7.81 4.50 7.85
CA THR A 87 8.55 5.74 7.67
C THR A 87 8.02 6.46 6.44
N ILE A 88 7.64 7.72 6.56
CA ILE A 88 7.16 8.54 5.44
C ILE A 88 7.93 9.85 5.41
N SER A 89 8.50 10.17 4.26
CA SER A 89 9.04 11.48 3.97
C SER A 89 8.15 12.23 3.00
N PHE A 90 7.87 13.48 3.29
CA PHE A 90 6.96 14.30 2.52
C PHE A 90 7.48 15.74 2.36
N LYS A 91 6.94 16.47 1.41
CA LYS A 91 7.21 17.89 1.25
C LYS A 91 6.61 18.63 2.44
N ARG A 92 7.37 19.55 3.07
CA ARG A 92 6.91 20.29 4.27
C ARG A 92 5.51 20.86 4.05
N TYR A 93 4.71 20.85 5.10
CA TYR A 93 3.29 21.18 5.03
C TYR A 93 3.02 22.58 4.47
N ASP A 94 3.83 23.58 4.84
CA ASP A 94 3.77 24.96 4.29
C ASP A 94 4.00 25.03 2.78
N ASP A 95 4.71 24.07 2.23
CA ASP A 95 5.12 24.04 0.83
C ASP A 95 4.20 23.18 -0.04
N LEU A 96 3.16 22.53 0.55
CA LEU A 96 2.25 21.65 -0.18
C LEU A 96 1.28 22.47 -1.06
N ASP A 97 1.24 22.12 -2.33
CA ASP A 97 0.07 22.45 -3.16
C ASP A 97 -1.01 21.36 -3.01
N SER A 98 -2.18 21.56 -3.61
CA SER A 98 -3.28 20.60 -3.52
C SER A 98 -2.93 19.21 -4.08
N ALA A 99 -2.08 19.12 -5.09
CA ALA A 99 -1.66 17.85 -5.67
C ALA A 99 -0.65 17.13 -4.77
N ASP A 100 0.26 17.88 -4.13
CA ASP A 100 1.18 17.35 -3.13
C ASP A 100 0.42 16.84 -1.88
N TYR A 101 -0.64 17.56 -1.50
CA TYR A 101 -1.48 17.21 -0.37
C TYR A 101 -2.28 15.92 -0.62
N HIS A 102 -2.94 15.80 -1.77
CA HIS A 102 -3.61 14.55 -2.18
C HIS A 102 -2.63 13.38 -2.22
N ARG A 103 -1.41 13.62 -2.75
CA ARG A 103 -0.37 12.59 -2.74
C ARG A 103 0.02 12.16 -1.32
N LEU A 104 0.08 13.08 -0.36
CA LEU A 104 0.41 12.77 1.03
C LEU A 104 -0.67 11.88 1.67
N GLN A 105 -1.94 12.21 1.48
CA GLN A 105 -3.07 11.40 1.94
C GLN A 105 -3.04 9.98 1.32
N PHE A 106 -2.84 9.91 0.00
CA PHE A 106 -2.64 8.63 -0.69
C PHE A 106 -1.48 7.83 -0.10
N LEU A 107 -0.33 8.48 0.14
CA LEU A 107 0.86 7.83 0.67
C LEU A 107 0.62 7.25 2.07
N PHE A 108 -0.09 7.97 2.94
CA PHE A 108 -0.49 7.42 4.24
C PHE A 108 -1.33 6.15 4.11
N ALA A 109 -2.30 6.15 3.21
CA ALA A 109 -3.17 5.00 3.00
C ALA A 109 -2.43 3.81 2.37
N HIS A 110 -1.53 4.07 1.42
CA HIS A 110 -0.67 3.06 0.79
C HIS A 110 0.25 2.40 1.82
N GLU A 111 1.02 3.19 2.56
CA GLU A 111 1.98 2.68 3.54
C GLU A 111 1.31 2.00 4.74
N PHE A 112 0.14 2.48 5.16
CA PHE A 112 -0.58 1.82 6.25
C PHE A 112 -1.19 0.49 5.79
N PHE A 113 -1.64 0.37 4.53
CA PHE A 113 -2.15 -0.89 4.00
C PHE A 113 -1.09 -1.99 3.97
N HIS A 114 0.17 -1.63 3.81
CA HIS A 114 1.29 -2.57 3.83
C HIS A 114 1.45 -3.34 5.14
N LEU A 115 0.89 -2.88 6.25
CA LEU A 115 0.91 -3.66 7.49
C LEU A 115 0.26 -5.05 7.34
N TRP A 116 -0.72 -5.16 6.41
CA TRP A 116 -1.29 -6.44 5.96
C TRP A 116 -0.56 -6.94 4.71
N ASN A 117 -0.64 -6.22 3.62
CA ASN A 117 -0.06 -6.52 2.31
C ASN A 117 1.22 -5.68 2.10
N VAL A 118 2.31 -6.15 2.49
CA VAL A 118 3.19 -7.27 2.32
C VAL A 118 3.76 -7.75 3.67
N LYS A 119 3.57 -6.99 4.74
CA LYS A 119 4.26 -7.31 6.00
C LYS A 119 3.70 -8.56 6.66
N ARG A 120 2.43 -8.91 6.42
CA ARG A 120 1.79 -10.12 6.95
C ARG A 120 1.29 -11.07 5.86
N ILE A 121 0.72 -10.54 4.79
CA ILE A 121 0.27 -11.28 3.61
C ILE A 121 1.34 -11.10 2.54
N ARG A 122 2.03 -12.16 2.14
CA ARG A 122 3.12 -12.09 1.16
C ARG A 122 3.24 -13.38 0.36
N PRO A 123 3.83 -13.35 -0.84
CA PRO A 123 4.18 -14.59 -1.52
C PRO A 123 5.23 -15.34 -0.69
N GLU A 124 5.16 -16.67 -0.71
CA GLU A 124 6.02 -17.56 0.12
C GLU A 124 7.52 -17.31 -0.05
N ILE A 125 7.93 -16.87 -1.24
CA ILE A 125 9.35 -16.59 -1.54
C ILE A 125 9.87 -15.32 -0.81
N LEU A 126 8.99 -14.44 -0.35
CA LEU A 126 9.35 -13.23 0.41
C LEU A 126 9.36 -13.46 1.94
N GLY A 127 9.43 -14.70 2.39
CA GLY A 127 9.57 -14.93 3.81
C GLY A 127 9.67 -16.40 4.22
N PRO A 128 10.61 -16.74 5.12
CA PRO A 128 11.60 -15.82 5.71
C PRO A 128 12.58 -15.26 4.67
N PHE A 129 13.03 -14.02 4.87
CA PHE A 129 13.91 -13.37 3.89
C PHE A 129 15.30 -13.99 3.86
N ASP A 130 15.82 -14.19 2.64
CA ASP A 130 17.23 -14.51 2.40
C ASP A 130 18.00 -13.24 2.03
N TYR A 131 18.77 -12.72 2.98
CA TYR A 131 19.57 -11.49 2.79
C TYR A 131 20.87 -11.70 2.02
N SER A 132 21.16 -12.91 1.56
CA SER A 132 22.37 -13.19 0.78
C SER A 132 22.31 -12.72 -0.67
N GLY A 133 21.12 -12.41 -1.19
CA GLY A 133 20.93 -11.95 -2.55
C GLY A 133 19.58 -11.33 -2.84
N ALA A 134 19.38 -10.92 -4.08
CA ALA A 134 18.13 -10.37 -4.55
C ALA A 134 17.02 -11.43 -4.53
N GLN A 135 15.89 -11.09 -3.95
CA GLN A 135 14.71 -11.95 -3.96
C GLN A 135 13.83 -11.59 -5.17
N HIS A 136 13.70 -12.52 -6.10
CA HIS A 136 12.86 -12.33 -7.27
C HIS A 136 11.48 -12.92 -7.02
N THR A 137 10.44 -12.11 -7.17
CA THR A 137 9.05 -12.55 -7.12
C THR A 137 8.28 -12.00 -8.31
N ARG A 138 7.26 -12.74 -8.76
CA ARG A 138 6.30 -12.30 -9.79
C ARG A 138 5.20 -11.43 -9.20
N ASN A 139 5.14 -11.29 -7.88
CA ASN A 139 4.00 -10.74 -7.14
C ASN A 139 4.20 -9.34 -6.58
N LEU A 140 5.23 -8.56 -7.00
CA LEU A 140 5.33 -7.16 -6.57
C LEU A 140 4.12 -6.33 -7.02
N TYR A 141 3.45 -6.70 -8.11
CA TYR A 141 2.20 -6.06 -8.51
C TYR A 141 1.06 -6.32 -7.52
N VAL A 142 1.10 -7.43 -6.78
CA VAL A 142 0.19 -7.69 -5.67
C VAL A 142 0.61 -6.87 -4.46
N SER A 143 1.90 -6.94 -4.08
CA SER A 143 2.42 -6.23 -2.91
C SER A 143 2.26 -4.72 -3.02
N GLU A 144 2.61 -4.14 -4.17
CA GLU A 144 2.66 -2.69 -4.38
C GLU A 144 1.46 -2.16 -5.17
N GLY A 145 1.12 -2.85 -6.27
CA GLY A 145 0.04 -2.39 -7.13
C GLY A 145 -1.32 -2.47 -6.45
N MET A 146 -1.60 -3.52 -5.67
CA MET A 146 -2.83 -3.58 -4.88
C MET A 146 -2.80 -2.56 -3.74
N SER A 147 -1.63 -2.29 -3.13
CA SER A 147 -1.50 -1.23 -2.12
C SER A 147 -1.72 0.16 -2.72
N ASP A 148 -1.28 0.43 -3.96
CA ASP A 148 -1.66 1.64 -4.70
C ASP A 148 -3.19 1.72 -4.91
N TYR A 149 -3.83 0.62 -5.35
CA TYR A 149 -5.28 0.58 -5.52
C TYR A 149 -6.01 0.90 -4.21
N TYR A 150 -5.62 0.26 -3.11
CA TYR A 150 -6.19 0.55 -1.80
C TYR A 150 -5.81 1.93 -1.27
N GLY A 151 -4.64 2.47 -1.62
CA GLY A 151 -4.28 3.85 -1.35
C GLY A 151 -5.33 4.83 -1.89
N TYR A 152 -5.71 4.72 -3.16
CA TYR A 152 -6.77 5.55 -3.77
C TYR A 152 -8.16 5.25 -3.20
N LEU A 153 -8.49 3.99 -3.02
CA LEU A 153 -9.81 3.56 -2.57
C LEU A 153 -10.06 3.97 -1.12
N SER A 154 -9.11 3.77 -0.22
CA SER A 154 -9.24 4.06 1.21
C SER A 154 -9.37 5.54 1.49
N VAL A 155 -8.59 6.42 0.85
CA VAL A 155 -8.75 7.87 1.04
C VAL A 155 -10.13 8.36 0.59
N THR A 156 -10.71 7.70 -0.43
CA THR A 156 -12.05 7.99 -0.91
C THR A 156 -13.12 7.47 0.05
N ARG A 157 -12.99 6.23 0.52
CA ARG A 157 -13.91 5.63 1.50
C ARG A 157 -13.86 6.35 2.85
N ALA A 158 -12.68 6.82 3.27
CA ALA A 158 -12.48 7.63 4.46
C ALA A 158 -13.09 9.05 4.34
N GLY A 159 -13.59 9.44 3.15
CA GLY A 159 -14.20 10.75 2.91
C GLY A 159 -13.20 11.89 2.74
N LEU A 160 -11.89 11.59 2.60
CA LEU A 160 -10.85 12.60 2.37
C LEU A 160 -10.83 13.06 0.91
N TRP A 161 -11.19 12.17 -0.02
CA TRP A 161 -11.37 12.50 -1.43
C TRP A 161 -12.82 12.32 -1.84
N THR A 162 -13.27 13.20 -2.72
CA THR A 162 -14.55 13.05 -3.41
C THR A 162 -14.46 12.02 -4.53
N ARG A 163 -15.58 11.47 -4.98
CA ARG A 163 -15.62 10.58 -6.16
C ARG A 163 -15.03 11.22 -7.42
N PRO A 164 -15.29 12.50 -7.75
CA PRO A 164 -14.62 13.16 -8.88
C PRO A 164 -13.10 13.20 -8.77
N GLU A 165 -12.54 13.43 -7.57
CA GLU A 165 -11.08 13.42 -7.34
C GLU A 165 -10.51 12.01 -7.54
N PHE A 166 -11.16 10.98 -7.00
CA PHE A 166 -10.81 9.58 -7.24
C PHE A 166 -10.79 9.25 -8.74
N TYR A 167 -11.84 9.62 -9.48
CA TYR A 167 -11.89 9.37 -10.93
C TYR A 167 -10.82 10.16 -11.70
N ALA A 168 -10.50 11.37 -11.25
CA ALA A 168 -9.45 12.17 -11.86
C ALA A 168 -8.06 11.51 -11.69
N GLU A 169 -7.78 10.93 -10.51
CA GLU A 169 -6.54 10.19 -10.29
C GLU A 169 -6.51 8.89 -11.08
N LEU A 170 -7.59 8.11 -11.10
CA LEU A 170 -7.66 6.91 -11.96
C LEU A 170 -7.42 7.24 -13.43
N ALA A 171 -7.98 8.34 -13.93
CA ALA A 171 -7.74 8.78 -15.30
C ALA A 171 -6.26 9.06 -15.56
N LYS A 172 -5.53 9.69 -14.64
CA LYS A 172 -4.08 9.91 -14.74
C LYS A 172 -3.29 8.60 -14.74
N VAL A 173 -3.67 7.65 -13.88
CA VAL A 173 -3.04 6.32 -13.82
C VAL A 173 -3.24 5.56 -15.14
N ILE A 174 -4.46 5.58 -15.66
CA ILE A 174 -4.80 4.98 -16.98
C ILE A 174 -4.00 5.63 -18.10
N ASP A 175 -3.97 6.97 -18.16
CA ASP A 175 -3.23 7.72 -19.18
C ASP A 175 -1.72 7.42 -19.12
N THR A 176 -1.15 7.36 -17.92
CA THR A 176 0.24 6.99 -17.70
C THR A 176 0.55 5.59 -18.25
N LEU A 177 -0.30 4.60 -17.97
CA LEU A 177 -0.14 3.26 -18.52
C LEU A 177 -0.32 3.23 -20.04
N GLN A 178 -1.36 3.92 -20.55
CA GLN A 178 -1.66 3.94 -22.00
C GLN A 178 -0.54 4.62 -22.81
N SER A 179 0.16 5.57 -22.21
CA SER A 179 1.30 6.28 -22.82
C SER A 179 2.60 5.48 -22.78
N ALA A 180 2.70 4.43 -21.96
CA ALA A 180 3.89 3.62 -21.83
C ALA A 180 3.99 2.55 -22.93
N PRO A 181 5.00 2.58 -23.83
CA PRO A 181 5.15 1.57 -24.89
C PRO A 181 5.29 0.14 -24.33
N GLY A 182 5.94 0.00 -23.18
CA GLY A 182 6.16 -1.27 -22.51
C GLY A 182 4.87 -2.03 -22.13
N ARG A 183 3.71 -1.34 -22.02
CA ARG A 183 2.44 -1.98 -21.68
C ARG A 183 2.01 -3.10 -22.66
N LEU A 184 2.51 -3.05 -23.90
CA LEU A 184 2.18 -4.01 -24.95
C LEU A 184 3.09 -5.25 -24.92
N VAL A 185 4.24 -5.18 -24.27
CA VAL A 185 5.29 -6.21 -24.34
C VAL A 185 5.72 -6.75 -22.97
N THR A 186 5.33 -6.09 -21.86
CA THR A 186 5.72 -6.48 -20.51
C THR A 186 4.50 -6.74 -19.65
N SER A 187 4.38 -7.95 -19.09
CA SER A 187 3.35 -8.29 -18.11
C SER A 187 3.67 -7.71 -16.73
N VAL A 188 2.68 -7.65 -15.82
CA VAL A 188 2.89 -7.23 -14.43
C VAL A 188 3.84 -8.16 -13.69
N GLU A 189 3.75 -9.47 -13.96
CA GLU A 189 4.65 -10.47 -13.40
C GLU A 189 6.08 -10.29 -13.88
N SER A 190 6.28 -10.04 -15.19
CA SER A 190 7.61 -9.77 -15.74
C SER A 190 8.21 -8.48 -15.18
N ALA A 191 7.40 -7.44 -15.00
CA ALA A 191 7.83 -6.20 -14.37
C ALA A 191 8.23 -6.42 -12.90
N SER A 192 7.46 -7.22 -12.17
CA SER A 192 7.74 -7.60 -10.78
C SER A 192 9.05 -8.39 -10.67
N TRP A 193 9.18 -9.47 -11.44
CA TRP A 193 10.37 -10.32 -11.45
C TRP A 193 11.66 -9.56 -11.76
N ASN A 194 11.59 -8.63 -12.72
CA ASN A 194 12.72 -7.84 -13.17
C ASN A 194 12.93 -6.53 -12.38
N ALA A 195 12.31 -6.35 -11.23
CA ALA A 195 12.43 -5.14 -10.41
C ALA A 195 13.90 -4.83 -10.03
N TRP A 196 14.73 -5.85 -9.85
CA TRP A 196 16.16 -5.72 -9.56
C TRP A 196 17.01 -5.41 -10.80
N THR A 197 16.47 -5.59 -12.00
CA THR A 197 17.20 -5.48 -13.25
C THR A 197 16.95 -4.13 -13.91
N ARG A 198 18.00 -3.38 -14.17
CA ARG A 198 17.92 -2.16 -14.99
C ARG A 198 18.28 -2.51 -16.43
N SER A 199 17.43 -2.07 -17.36
CA SER A 199 17.64 -2.26 -18.79
C SER A 199 17.80 -0.91 -19.48
N ASP A 200 18.78 -0.78 -20.37
CA ASP A 200 18.96 0.41 -21.22
C ASP A 200 17.76 0.65 -22.14
N ASN A 201 16.96 -0.38 -22.40
CA ASN A 201 15.76 -0.31 -23.24
C ASN A 201 14.46 -0.07 -22.42
N SER A 202 14.58 0.24 -21.12
CA SER A 202 13.42 0.41 -20.23
C SER A 202 12.41 1.46 -20.70
N ALA A 203 12.86 2.50 -21.41
CA ALA A 203 11.98 3.51 -22.00
C ALA A 203 10.98 2.94 -23.02
N HIS A 204 11.28 1.81 -23.65
CA HIS A 204 10.46 1.17 -24.66
C HIS A 204 9.76 -0.11 -24.19
N THR A 205 10.32 -0.79 -23.20
CA THR A 205 9.82 -2.07 -22.71
C THR A 205 9.37 -2.05 -21.26
N GLY A 206 9.80 -1.06 -20.47
CA GLY A 206 9.48 -0.97 -19.06
C GLY A 206 8.05 -0.55 -18.79
N ILE A 207 7.47 -1.11 -17.73
CA ILE A 207 6.25 -0.64 -17.09
C ILE A 207 6.44 -0.61 -15.59
N SER A 208 5.66 0.21 -14.90
CA SER A 208 5.56 0.16 -13.44
C SER A 208 4.59 -0.94 -13.02
N TYR A 209 5.04 -1.86 -12.16
CA TYR A 209 4.16 -2.84 -11.51
C TYR A 209 3.25 -2.19 -10.47
N TYR A 210 3.56 -1.00 -9.96
CA TYR A 210 2.63 -0.17 -9.19
C TYR A 210 1.44 0.26 -10.06
N ILE A 211 1.71 1.01 -11.12
CA ILE A 211 0.67 1.60 -11.99
C ILE A 211 -0.15 0.52 -12.69
N LYS A 212 0.49 -0.45 -13.34
CA LYS A 212 -0.25 -1.52 -14.03
C LYS A 212 -0.92 -2.45 -13.03
N GLY A 213 -0.28 -2.69 -11.87
CA GLY A 213 -0.84 -3.52 -10.80
C GLY A 213 -2.07 -2.90 -10.15
N SER A 214 -2.08 -1.58 -9.89
CA SER A 214 -3.27 -0.91 -9.34
C SER A 214 -4.48 -0.99 -10.28
N LEU A 215 -4.26 -0.89 -11.60
CA LEU A 215 -5.33 -1.08 -12.58
C LEU A 215 -5.77 -2.54 -12.69
N VAL A 216 -4.88 -3.51 -12.51
CA VAL A 216 -5.25 -4.93 -12.39
C VAL A 216 -6.12 -5.13 -11.16
N GLY A 217 -5.78 -4.53 -10.02
CA GLY A 217 -6.60 -4.56 -8.80
C GLY A 217 -8.00 -4.00 -9.02
N LEU A 218 -8.09 -2.83 -9.64
CA LEU A 218 -9.37 -2.22 -10.01
C LEU A 218 -10.22 -3.16 -10.90
N LEU A 219 -9.60 -3.77 -11.92
CA LEU A 219 -10.33 -4.65 -12.84
C LEU A 219 -10.79 -5.94 -12.16
N ILE A 220 -9.97 -6.54 -11.30
CA ILE A 220 -10.34 -7.72 -10.50
C ILE A 220 -11.50 -7.37 -9.58
N ASP A 221 -11.44 -6.26 -8.84
CA ASP A 221 -12.50 -5.86 -7.91
C ASP A 221 -13.83 -5.62 -8.63
N LEU A 222 -13.81 -4.96 -9.79
CA LEU A 222 -15.00 -4.75 -10.61
C LEU A 222 -15.58 -6.05 -11.16
N GLU A 223 -14.74 -6.94 -11.68
CA GLU A 223 -15.14 -8.25 -12.22
C GLU A 223 -15.75 -9.15 -11.13
N MET A 224 -15.14 -9.18 -9.94
CA MET A 224 -15.67 -9.93 -8.80
C MET A 224 -17.06 -9.41 -8.42
N ARG A 225 -17.22 -8.09 -8.29
CA ARG A 225 -18.51 -7.47 -7.96
C ARG A 225 -19.56 -7.77 -9.01
N GLU A 226 -19.22 -7.72 -10.29
CA GLU A 226 -20.13 -8.03 -11.38
C GLU A 226 -20.58 -9.50 -11.33
N ARG A 227 -19.64 -10.44 -11.20
CA ARG A 227 -19.94 -11.88 -11.17
C ARG A 227 -20.72 -12.34 -9.94
N THR A 228 -20.62 -11.61 -8.86
CA THR A 228 -21.23 -11.98 -7.58
C THR A 228 -22.41 -11.10 -7.20
N ASP A 229 -22.92 -10.24 -8.08
CA ASP A 229 -23.93 -9.23 -7.76
C ASP A 229 -23.56 -8.38 -6.51
N GLY A 230 -22.27 -8.04 -6.39
CA GLY A 230 -21.70 -7.24 -5.31
C GLY A 230 -21.52 -7.98 -3.97
N ARG A 231 -21.70 -9.31 -3.92
CA ARG A 231 -21.55 -10.11 -2.69
C ARG A 231 -20.11 -10.37 -2.30
N ALA A 232 -19.17 -10.29 -3.25
CA ALA A 232 -17.74 -10.37 -3.00
C ALA A 232 -16.96 -9.26 -3.73
N SER A 233 -15.80 -8.96 -3.22
CA SER A 233 -14.90 -7.93 -3.68
C SER A 233 -13.44 -8.31 -3.38
N LEU A 234 -12.51 -7.49 -3.81
CA LEU A 234 -11.10 -7.67 -3.49
C LEU A 234 -10.83 -7.55 -1.96
N ASP A 235 -11.68 -6.84 -1.20
CA ASP A 235 -11.62 -6.79 0.27
C ASP A 235 -11.72 -8.19 0.88
N ASP A 236 -12.62 -9.04 0.34
CA ASP A 236 -12.81 -10.42 0.81
C ASP A 236 -11.60 -11.30 0.52
N VAL A 237 -10.94 -11.07 -0.61
CA VAL A 237 -9.69 -11.76 -0.96
C VAL A 237 -8.59 -11.43 0.04
N PHE A 238 -8.41 -10.16 0.41
CA PHE A 238 -7.38 -9.78 1.39
C PHE A 238 -7.70 -10.29 2.80
N ARG A 239 -8.98 -10.32 3.20
CA ARG A 239 -9.39 -10.96 4.46
C ARG A 239 -9.09 -12.46 4.45
N TYR A 240 -9.40 -13.15 3.36
CA TYR A 240 -9.06 -14.57 3.17
C TYR A 240 -7.55 -14.80 3.24
N LEU A 241 -6.77 -14.03 2.49
CA LEU A 241 -5.31 -14.14 2.49
C LEU A 241 -4.73 -13.87 3.89
N MET A 242 -5.27 -12.92 4.65
CA MET A 242 -4.84 -12.68 6.02
C MET A 242 -5.18 -13.87 6.92
N ALA A 243 -6.37 -14.46 6.76
CA ALA A 243 -6.78 -15.60 7.54
C ALA A 243 -5.97 -16.87 7.23
N GLU A 244 -5.68 -17.15 5.94
CA GLU A 244 -5.05 -18.40 5.51
C GLU A 244 -3.53 -18.31 5.30
N HIS A 245 -3.01 -17.15 4.98
CA HIS A 245 -1.60 -16.92 4.62
C HIS A 245 -0.94 -15.78 5.42
N GLY A 246 -1.65 -15.15 6.34
CA GLY A 246 -1.08 -14.11 7.20
C GLY A 246 -0.15 -14.69 8.26
N LEU A 247 0.94 -13.95 8.56
CA LEU A 247 1.89 -14.36 9.60
C LEU A 247 1.18 -14.82 10.90
N PRO A 248 1.67 -15.91 11.57
CA PRO A 248 2.90 -16.67 11.28
C PRO A 248 2.74 -17.81 10.27
N LYS A 249 1.62 -17.89 9.55
CA LYS A 249 1.41 -18.91 8.50
C LYS A 249 2.36 -18.68 7.31
N PRO A 250 2.62 -19.72 6.50
CA PRO A 250 3.31 -19.55 5.23
C PRO A 250 2.59 -18.57 4.32
N GLY A 251 3.34 -17.79 3.53
CA GLY A 251 2.79 -16.93 2.50
C GLY A 251 2.01 -17.71 1.43
N PHE A 252 1.27 -17.01 0.59
CA PHE A 252 0.58 -17.64 -0.53
C PHE A 252 1.59 -18.11 -1.59
N ALA A 253 1.22 -19.13 -2.38
CA ALA A 253 2.10 -19.73 -3.39
C ALA A 253 2.58 -18.67 -4.40
N GLU A 254 3.89 -18.71 -4.70
CA GLU A 254 4.51 -17.77 -5.64
C GLU A 254 3.84 -17.83 -7.02
N ASP A 255 3.58 -19.02 -7.52
CA ASP A 255 2.93 -19.22 -8.82
C ASP A 255 1.42 -19.40 -8.64
N GLY A 256 0.67 -18.36 -9.03
CA GLY A 256 -0.81 -18.36 -9.11
C GLY A 256 -1.55 -18.34 -7.77
N GLY A 257 -0.88 -18.20 -6.61
CA GLY A 257 -1.53 -18.23 -5.30
C GLY A 257 -2.53 -17.08 -5.10
N PHE A 258 -2.20 -15.88 -5.54
CA PHE A 258 -3.13 -14.76 -5.49
C PHE A 258 -4.34 -14.96 -6.42
N GLN A 259 -4.10 -15.45 -7.64
CA GLN A 259 -5.17 -15.77 -8.59
C GLN A 259 -6.12 -16.83 -8.02
N ALA A 260 -5.58 -17.90 -7.42
CA ALA A 260 -6.37 -18.95 -6.80
C ALA A 260 -7.27 -18.42 -5.67
N ALA A 261 -6.79 -17.47 -4.86
CA ALA A 261 -7.59 -16.82 -3.83
C ALA A 261 -8.75 -16.00 -4.44
N VAL A 262 -8.48 -15.24 -5.51
CA VAL A 262 -9.51 -14.47 -6.24
C VAL A 262 -10.58 -15.41 -6.81
N GLU A 263 -10.17 -16.50 -7.47
CA GLU A 263 -11.08 -17.48 -8.06
C GLU A 263 -11.93 -18.19 -7.01
N LEU A 264 -11.33 -18.59 -5.88
CA LEU A 264 -12.01 -19.24 -4.76
C LEU A 264 -13.12 -18.33 -4.20
N ILE A 265 -12.78 -17.13 -3.80
CA ILE A 265 -13.73 -16.18 -3.17
C ILE A 265 -14.85 -15.79 -4.14
N THR A 266 -14.51 -15.61 -5.42
CA THR A 266 -15.53 -15.33 -6.44
C THR A 266 -16.50 -16.50 -6.61
N ALA A 267 -16.00 -17.74 -6.62
CA ALA A 267 -16.83 -18.93 -6.78
C ALA A 267 -17.71 -19.21 -5.56
N GLU A 268 -17.25 -18.94 -4.34
CA GLU A 268 -18.03 -19.14 -3.12
C GLU A 268 -19.18 -18.12 -2.98
N ALA A 269 -19.03 -16.94 -3.55
CA ALA A 269 -20.04 -15.88 -3.52
C ALA A 269 -20.95 -15.86 -4.76
N GLY A 270 -20.62 -16.52 -5.88
CA GLY A 270 -21.41 -16.61 -7.12
C GLY A 270 -22.46 -17.69 -7.03
#